data_d9766b82eb7f46542c5db497a55ac0bd
#
_entry.id   d9766b82eb7f46542c5db497a55ac0bd
#
_cell.length_a   1.000
_cell.length_b   1.000
_cell.length_c   1.000
_cell.angle_alpha   90.00
_cell.angle_beta   90.00
_cell.angle_gamma   90.00
#
_symmetry.space_group_name_H-M   'P 1'
#
loop_
_entity.id
_entity.type
_entity.pdbx_description
1 polymer ?
#
loop_
_entity_poly.entity_id
_entity_poly.type
_entity_poly.pdbx_seq_one_letter_code
_entity_poly.pdbx_strand_id
1 'polypeptide(L)'
;MALFGKKLAEAKIWHRPNMETLQRTANRGSVSTGYDIDNSLKLEDDNTENLYRALNGSTSTTKFTISMWAKRTEINGSQLLYHRGVAGNEGVFLRFATENASYPEALQVDIGASGTNSRSYTTASFRDTSAWYHVVLAVDTTQSTATDRFKLYVNGNLITDFASRNNPAEDFAMEVSSAKHRHGAYNDTDGFAGYCGYIAECHYIDGSQVAQTEFGEVDSDSGIWKPKAYAGSYGTGGYYLDFEASGDLGANAEGDGVDFTLNNIAAADQSTDTPTNNFCTL
;
A
#
# COMPACT_ATOMS: atom_id res chain seq x y z
N MET A 1 35.91 -60.00 -40.22
CA MET A 1 36.52 -58.67 -40.06
C MET A 1 35.38 -57.67 -39.98
N ALA A 2 34.96 -57.37 -38.78
CA ALA A 2 33.76 -56.57 -38.51
C ALA A 2 34.16 -55.11 -38.21
N LEU A 3 33.61 -54.18 -39.00
CA LEU A 3 33.78 -52.74 -38.79
C LEU A 3 32.73 -52.26 -37.82
N PHE A 4 33.15 -51.81 -36.65
CA PHE A 4 32.33 -51.14 -35.67
C PHE A 4 32.10 -49.68 -36.09
N GLY A 5 30.90 -49.38 -36.54
CA GLY A 5 30.40 -48.02 -36.72
C GLY A 5 29.93 -47.44 -35.37
N LYS A 6 30.72 -46.52 -34.76
CA LYS A 6 30.27 -45.75 -33.61
C LYS A 6 29.31 -44.65 -34.09
N LYS A 7 28.04 -44.72 -33.70
CA LYS A 7 27.12 -43.60 -33.75
C LYS A 7 27.54 -42.58 -32.67
N LEU A 8 27.99 -41.43 -33.10
CA LEU A 8 28.10 -40.25 -32.23
C LEU A 8 26.70 -39.83 -31.82
N ALA A 9 26.45 -39.89 -30.51
CA ALA A 9 25.24 -39.32 -29.93
C ALA A 9 25.32 -37.79 -30.07
N GLU A 10 24.34 -37.24 -30.75
CA GLU A 10 24.15 -35.77 -30.77
C GLU A 10 23.92 -35.25 -29.35
N ALA A 11 24.85 -34.56 -28.83
CA ALA A 11 24.71 -33.81 -27.57
C ALA A 11 23.67 -32.70 -27.79
N LYS A 12 22.49 -32.86 -27.19
CA LYS A 12 21.54 -31.76 -27.09
C LYS A 12 22.23 -30.57 -26.42
N ILE A 13 22.51 -29.57 -27.22
CA ILE A 13 22.97 -28.28 -26.69
C ILE A 13 21.78 -27.70 -25.91
N TRP A 14 21.82 -27.81 -24.60
CA TRP A 14 20.91 -27.08 -23.75
C TRP A 14 21.20 -25.59 -23.99
N HIS A 15 20.23 -24.90 -24.54
CA HIS A 15 20.26 -23.45 -24.64
C HIS A 15 20.37 -22.93 -23.20
N ARG A 16 21.56 -22.51 -22.81
CA ARG A 16 21.71 -21.80 -21.54
C ARG A 16 21.03 -20.44 -21.71
N PRO A 17 20.07 -20.06 -20.88
CA PRO A 17 19.55 -18.72 -20.93
C PRO A 17 20.73 -17.75 -20.78
N ASN A 18 20.71 -16.71 -21.58
CA ASN A 18 21.80 -15.74 -21.63
C ASN A 18 22.04 -15.21 -20.20
N MET A 19 23.30 -15.26 -19.72
CA MET A 19 23.63 -14.87 -18.36
C MET A 19 23.24 -13.41 -18.06
N GLU A 20 23.16 -12.57 -19.09
CA GLU A 20 22.61 -11.21 -19.00
C GLU A 20 21.12 -11.18 -18.60
N THR A 21 20.33 -12.13 -19.10
CA THR A 21 18.90 -12.23 -18.73
C THR A 21 18.75 -12.70 -17.29
N LEU A 22 19.61 -13.63 -16.83
CA LEU A 22 19.62 -14.07 -15.43
C LEU A 22 20.12 -12.97 -14.48
N GLN A 23 21.13 -12.18 -14.87
CA GLN A 23 21.57 -11.03 -14.07
C GLN A 23 20.51 -9.92 -14.02
N ARG A 24 19.83 -9.64 -15.11
CA ARG A 24 18.71 -8.68 -15.11
C ARG A 24 17.55 -9.14 -14.24
N THR A 25 17.26 -10.44 -14.24
CA THR A 25 16.19 -11.02 -13.38
C THR A 25 16.61 -11.06 -11.91
N ALA A 26 17.90 -11.27 -11.60
CA ALA A 26 18.40 -11.28 -10.25
C ALA A 26 18.56 -9.86 -9.66
N ASN A 27 18.84 -8.86 -10.51
CA ASN A 27 19.03 -7.47 -10.08
C ASN A 27 17.72 -6.64 -10.10
N ARG A 28 16.69 -7.09 -10.80
CA ARG A 28 15.37 -6.50 -10.74
C ARG A 28 14.49 -7.45 -9.93
N GLY A 29 14.25 -7.16 -8.70
CA GLY A 29 13.32 -7.89 -7.83
C GLY A 29 11.86 -7.86 -8.32
N SER A 30 11.64 -7.46 -9.57
CA SER A 30 10.33 -7.39 -10.22
C SER A 30 10.48 -7.70 -11.70
N VAL A 31 9.53 -8.41 -12.25
CA VAL A 31 9.35 -8.58 -13.69
C VAL A 31 8.73 -7.29 -14.20
N SER A 32 9.38 -6.63 -15.18
CA SER A 32 8.79 -5.47 -15.84
C SER A 32 7.44 -5.87 -16.43
N THR A 33 6.42 -5.14 -16.09
CA THR A 33 5.03 -5.51 -16.36
C THR A 33 4.41 -4.69 -17.48
N GLY A 34 5.18 -3.74 -18.00
CA GLY A 34 4.65 -2.68 -18.84
C GLY A 34 4.03 -1.52 -18.06
N TYR A 35 3.94 -1.64 -16.72
CA TYR A 35 3.66 -0.56 -15.79
C TYR A 35 4.77 -0.52 -14.75
N ASP A 36 5.60 0.50 -14.82
CA ASP A 36 6.72 0.73 -13.92
C ASP A 36 6.37 1.89 -12.96
N ILE A 37 6.70 1.72 -11.69
CA ILE A 37 6.62 2.76 -10.67
C ILE A 37 8.01 3.37 -10.58
N ASP A 38 8.16 4.63 -10.97
CA ASP A 38 9.46 5.29 -11.03
C ASP A 38 9.91 5.82 -9.68
N ASN A 39 8.96 6.28 -8.83
CA ASN A 39 9.27 6.95 -7.59
C ASN A 39 8.44 6.44 -6.41
N SER A 40 9.01 6.60 -5.23
CA SER A 40 8.36 6.42 -3.94
C SER A 40 8.72 7.58 -3.02
N LEU A 41 7.96 7.75 -1.97
CA LEU A 41 8.26 8.67 -0.88
C LEU A 41 8.84 7.89 0.31
N LYS A 42 10.02 8.27 0.77
CA LYS A 42 10.60 7.83 2.05
C LYS A 42 10.05 8.69 3.18
N LEU A 43 9.68 8.06 4.27
CA LEU A 43 9.22 8.70 5.51
C LEU A 43 10.04 8.21 6.69
N GLU A 44 10.36 9.13 7.63
CA GLU A 44 11.08 8.86 8.87
C GLU A 44 10.28 9.41 10.07
N ASP A 45 10.06 8.58 11.09
CA ASP A 45 9.22 8.96 12.24
C ASP A 45 9.94 9.91 13.21
N ASP A 46 11.25 9.85 13.33
CA ASP A 46 12.06 10.71 14.18
C ASP A 46 12.07 12.18 13.69
N ASN A 47 11.81 12.41 12.40
CA ASN A 47 11.64 13.73 11.79
C ASN A 47 10.18 14.20 11.73
N THR A 48 9.22 13.41 12.21
CA THR A 48 7.79 13.71 12.14
C THR A 48 7.26 13.92 10.71
N GLU A 49 7.86 13.23 9.73
CA GLU A 49 7.51 13.36 8.32
C GLU A 49 6.13 12.80 8.04
N ASN A 50 5.30 13.62 7.43
CA ASN A 50 3.97 13.20 7.03
C ASN A 50 3.38 14.11 5.95
N LEU A 51 2.35 13.59 5.26
CA LEU A 51 1.52 14.35 4.35
C LEU A 51 0.10 14.43 4.88
N TYR A 52 -0.53 15.59 4.75
CA TYR A 52 -1.93 15.73 5.12
C TYR A 52 -2.68 16.72 4.22
N ARG A 53 -3.98 16.50 4.08
CA ARG A 53 -4.90 17.47 3.47
C ARG A 53 -6.29 17.37 4.08
N ALA A 54 -7.07 18.45 3.99
CA ALA A 54 -8.48 18.42 4.38
C ALA A 54 -9.27 17.50 3.44
N LEU A 55 -10.32 16.84 3.97
CA LEU A 55 -11.28 16.14 3.12
C LEU A 55 -12.07 17.16 2.29
N ASN A 56 -12.37 16.82 1.04
CA ASN A 56 -13.34 17.56 0.25
C ASN A 56 -14.74 17.35 0.85
N GLY A 57 -15.52 18.42 0.98
CA GLY A 57 -16.86 18.38 1.56
C GLY A 57 -17.87 17.47 0.86
N SER A 58 -17.57 17.01 -0.37
CA SER A 58 -18.37 16.03 -1.12
C SER A 58 -17.90 14.59 -0.91
N THR A 59 -16.89 14.34 -0.07
CA THR A 59 -16.36 13.00 0.19
C THR A 59 -17.44 12.09 0.80
N SER A 60 -17.53 10.87 0.29
CA SER A 60 -18.46 9.86 0.82
C SER A 60 -18.17 9.56 2.28
N THR A 61 -19.25 9.44 3.07
CA THR A 61 -19.15 9.06 4.49
C THR A 61 -19.20 7.55 4.71
N THR A 62 -19.62 6.76 3.73
CA THR A 62 -19.86 5.33 3.90
C THR A 62 -19.02 4.43 3.01
N LYS A 63 -18.45 4.97 1.91
CA LYS A 63 -17.74 4.17 0.91
C LYS A 63 -16.43 4.82 0.48
N PHE A 64 -15.37 4.03 0.44
CA PHE A 64 -14.09 4.42 -0.16
C PHE A 64 -13.20 3.21 -0.38
N THR A 65 -12.13 3.40 -1.14
CA THR A 65 -11.01 2.46 -1.23
C THR A 65 -9.71 3.24 -1.09
N ILE A 66 -8.80 2.74 -0.27
CA ILE A 66 -7.40 3.16 -0.22
C ILE A 66 -6.53 2.02 -0.72
N SER A 67 -5.62 2.32 -1.65
CA SER A 67 -4.63 1.39 -2.17
C SER A 67 -3.26 2.04 -2.12
N MET A 68 -2.24 1.31 -1.67
CA MET A 68 -0.86 1.77 -1.66
C MET A 68 0.11 0.62 -1.64
N TRP A 69 1.31 0.87 -2.13
CA TRP A 69 2.47 0.04 -1.86
C TRP A 69 3.23 0.61 -0.67
N ALA A 70 3.67 -0.27 0.23
CA ALA A 70 4.38 0.10 1.45
C ALA A 70 5.54 -0.84 1.71
N LYS A 71 6.71 -0.29 2.07
CA LYS A 71 7.90 -1.03 2.49
C LYS A 71 8.40 -0.44 3.80
N ARG A 72 8.46 -1.26 4.84
CA ARG A 72 8.96 -0.85 6.15
C ARG A 72 10.49 -0.86 6.15
N THR A 73 11.12 0.06 6.87
CA THR A 73 12.56 0.03 7.14
C THR A 73 12.86 -0.41 8.56
N GLU A 74 11.89 -0.28 9.45
CA GLU A 74 12.00 -0.63 10.86
C GLU A 74 10.81 -1.44 11.35
N ILE A 75 11.04 -2.22 12.42
CA ILE A 75 10.02 -3.00 13.13
C ILE A 75 9.97 -2.49 14.57
N ASN A 76 9.47 -1.28 14.73
CA ASN A 76 9.33 -0.63 16.02
C ASN A 76 8.08 0.24 16.03
N GLY A 77 7.53 0.50 17.20
CA GLY A 77 6.38 1.38 17.38
C GLY A 77 5.16 1.05 16.51
N SER A 78 4.13 1.84 16.62
CA SER A 78 2.95 1.78 15.76
C SER A 78 3.23 2.61 14.50
N GLN A 79 3.16 2.00 13.33
CA GLN A 79 3.52 2.64 12.06
C GLN A 79 2.28 2.87 11.20
N LEU A 80 1.86 4.13 11.11
CA LEU A 80 0.63 4.54 10.44
C LEU A 80 0.85 4.74 8.94
N LEU A 81 0.22 3.91 8.13
CA LEU A 81 0.18 4.05 6.67
C LEU A 81 -0.83 5.11 6.23
N TYR A 82 -2.01 5.08 6.82
CA TYR A 82 -3.10 5.94 6.44
C TYR A 82 -4.05 6.24 7.60
N HIS A 83 -4.44 7.50 7.69
CA HIS A 83 -5.50 7.98 8.56
C HIS A 83 -6.47 8.87 7.80
N ARG A 84 -7.75 8.62 8.00
CA ARG A 84 -8.84 9.52 7.60
C ARG A 84 -9.67 9.85 8.82
N GLY A 85 -9.61 11.07 9.28
CA GLY A 85 -10.37 11.45 10.47
C GLY A 85 -9.91 12.77 11.09
N VAL A 86 -10.49 13.08 12.23
CA VAL A 86 -10.05 14.17 13.12
C VAL A 86 -8.91 13.63 13.99
N ALA A 87 -7.95 14.48 14.35
CA ALA A 87 -6.91 14.11 15.30
C ALA A 87 -7.56 13.67 16.63
N GLY A 88 -7.09 12.54 17.15
CA GLY A 88 -7.74 11.96 18.34
C GLY A 88 -8.22 10.53 18.12
N ASN A 89 -8.76 9.68 18.23
CA ASN A 89 -9.18 8.29 18.03
C ASN A 89 -10.41 8.14 17.11
N GLU A 90 -10.60 9.09 16.21
CA GLU A 90 -11.77 9.06 15.34
C GLU A 90 -11.38 8.87 13.90
N GLY A 91 -12.08 7.98 13.20
CA GLY A 91 -11.94 7.79 11.77
C GLY A 91 -11.47 6.41 11.34
N VAL A 92 -10.73 6.38 10.25
CA VAL A 92 -10.16 5.18 9.66
C VAL A 92 -8.66 5.17 9.88
N PHE A 93 -8.13 4.05 10.40
CA PHE A 93 -6.70 3.81 10.52
C PHE A 93 -6.33 2.54 9.79
N LEU A 94 -5.23 2.62 9.05
CA LEU A 94 -4.52 1.49 8.50
C LEU A 94 -3.07 1.58 8.95
N ARG A 95 -2.61 0.62 9.75
CA ARG A 95 -1.25 0.66 10.33
C ARG A 95 -0.68 -0.71 10.62
N PHE A 96 0.63 -0.79 10.75
CA PHE A 96 1.30 -1.93 11.36
C PHE A 96 1.28 -1.78 12.88
N ALA A 97 0.71 -2.78 13.56
CA ALA A 97 0.45 -2.74 15.02
C ALA A 97 1.60 -3.36 15.81
N THR A 98 2.77 -2.76 15.77
CA THR A 98 3.97 -3.28 16.46
C THR A 98 3.84 -3.25 17.98
N GLU A 99 3.13 -2.27 18.54
CA GLU A 99 2.95 -2.10 19.99
C GLU A 99 2.02 -3.13 20.64
N ASN A 100 1.23 -3.84 19.85
CA ASN A 100 0.28 -4.79 20.42
C ASN A 100 0.94 -6.13 20.68
N ALA A 101 1.29 -6.41 21.94
CA ALA A 101 1.92 -7.67 22.33
C ALA A 101 1.09 -8.92 21.97
N SER A 102 -0.24 -8.79 21.82
CA SER A 102 -1.13 -9.89 21.41
C SER A 102 -1.14 -10.11 19.89
N TYR A 103 -0.84 -9.08 19.11
CA TYR A 103 -0.90 -9.09 17.63
C TYR A 103 0.34 -8.41 17.03
N PRO A 104 1.56 -8.88 17.36
CA PRO A 104 2.78 -8.20 16.96
C PRO A 104 2.93 -8.18 15.45
N GLU A 105 3.20 -7.00 14.88
CA GLU A 105 3.43 -6.78 13.45
C GLU A 105 2.22 -7.09 12.54
N ALA A 106 1.02 -7.21 13.12
CA ALA A 106 -0.20 -7.37 12.33
C ALA A 106 -0.53 -6.07 11.58
N LEU A 107 -1.22 -6.18 10.45
CA LEU A 107 -1.97 -5.04 9.93
C LEU A 107 -3.21 -4.83 10.78
N GLN A 108 -3.37 -3.61 11.27
CA GLN A 108 -4.54 -3.16 12.00
C GLN A 108 -5.38 -2.25 11.12
N VAL A 109 -6.67 -2.52 11.12
CA VAL A 109 -7.70 -1.66 10.54
C VAL A 109 -8.63 -1.21 11.65
N ASP A 110 -8.78 0.09 11.82
CA ASP A 110 -9.83 0.70 12.65
C ASP A 110 -10.78 1.48 11.77
N ILE A 111 -12.07 1.27 11.95
CA ILE A 111 -13.13 2.06 11.31
C ILE A 111 -14.09 2.43 12.43
N GLY A 112 -14.08 3.70 12.86
CA GLY A 112 -14.86 4.06 14.02
C GLY A 112 -15.01 5.56 14.23
N ALA A 113 -15.78 5.89 15.25
CA ALA A 113 -15.87 7.20 15.86
C ALA A 113 -15.53 7.08 17.35
N SER A 114 -15.37 8.19 18.04
CA SER A 114 -15.05 8.23 19.47
C SER A 114 -15.90 7.27 20.30
N GLY A 115 -15.25 6.31 20.92
CA GLY A 115 -15.91 5.31 21.79
C GLY A 115 -16.52 4.08 21.08
N THR A 116 -16.49 3.98 19.75
CA THR A 116 -17.03 2.83 18.99
C THR A 116 -16.06 2.39 17.90
N ASN A 117 -14.88 1.90 18.29
CA ASN A 117 -13.86 1.47 17.32
C ASN A 117 -14.10 0.04 16.86
N SER A 118 -14.32 -0.14 15.55
CA SER A 118 -14.30 -1.45 14.90
C SER A 118 -12.85 -1.81 14.56
N ARG A 119 -12.11 -2.25 15.58
CA ARG A 119 -10.69 -2.59 15.46
C ARG A 119 -10.50 -4.03 15.07
N SER A 120 -9.74 -4.25 14.01
CA SER A 120 -9.41 -5.57 13.50
C SER A 120 -7.91 -5.73 13.32
N TYR A 121 -7.38 -6.93 13.60
CA TYR A 121 -5.97 -7.29 13.45
C TYR A 121 -5.86 -8.56 12.61
N THR A 122 -4.97 -8.56 11.63
CA THR A 122 -4.67 -9.77 10.86
C THR A 122 -3.96 -10.81 11.74
N THR A 123 -4.14 -12.11 11.43
CA THR A 123 -3.30 -13.18 12.04
C THR A 123 -1.87 -13.14 11.47
N ALA A 124 -1.74 -12.74 10.20
CA ALA A 124 -0.44 -12.59 9.56
C ALA A 124 0.36 -11.42 10.16
N SER A 125 1.66 -11.62 10.31
CA SER A 125 2.65 -10.62 10.73
C SER A 125 3.50 -10.17 9.55
N PHE A 126 3.78 -8.87 9.44
CA PHE A 126 4.48 -8.23 8.32
C PHE A 126 5.85 -7.71 8.79
N ARG A 127 6.85 -8.60 8.83
CA ARG A 127 8.18 -8.34 9.44
C ARG A 127 9.31 -8.20 8.44
N ASP A 128 9.06 -8.45 7.16
CA ASP A 128 10.11 -8.36 6.15
C ASP A 128 10.30 -6.90 5.74
N THR A 129 11.40 -6.31 6.18
CA THR A 129 11.76 -4.92 5.86
C THR A 129 12.35 -4.76 4.46
N SER A 130 12.61 -5.85 3.75
CA SER A 130 13.06 -5.84 2.36
C SER A 130 11.92 -5.92 1.35
N ALA A 131 10.72 -6.33 1.82
CA ALA A 131 9.57 -6.57 0.97
C ALA A 131 8.68 -5.33 0.82
N TRP A 132 8.22 -5.11 -0.41
CA TRP A 132 7.09 -4.26 -0.70
C TRP A 132 5.78 -5.02 -0.50
N TYR A 133 4.85 -4.42 0.19
CA TYR A 133 3.49 -4.92 0.41
C TYR A 133 2.51 -4.03 -0.32
N HIS A 134 1.72 -4.58 -1.22
CA HIS A 134 0.56 -3.90 -1.76
C HIS A 134 -0.61 -4.07 -0.79
N VAL A 135 -1.08 -2.99 -0.21
CA VAL A 135 -2.18 -3.01 0.77
C VAL A 135 -3.37 -2.28 0.21
N VAL A 136 -4.53 -2.94 0.16
CA VAL A 136 -5.79 -2.32 -0.26
C VAL A 136 -6.84 -2.51 0.84
N LEU A 137 -7.40 -1.40 1.31
CA LEU A 137 -8.55 -1.39 2.22
C LEU A 137 -9.74 -0.80 1.47
N ALA A 138 -10.72 -1.64 1.17
CA ALA A 138 -11.94 -1.28 0.47
C ALA A 138 -13.14 -1.33 1.43
N VAL A 139 -13.83 -0.21 1.62
CA VAL A 139 -14.89 -0.03 2.62
C VAL A 139 -16.21 0.33 1.94
N ASP A 140 -17.27 -0.35 2.37
CA ASP A 140 -18.66 -0.01 2.07
C ASP A 140 -19.54 -0.41 3.26
N THR A 141 -19.79 0.53 4.16
CA THR A 141 -20.58 0.24 5.39
C THR A 141 -22.05 -0.01 5.11
N THR A 142 -22.55 0.27 3.90
CA THR A 142 -23.96 0.01 3.54
C THR A 142 -24.26 -1.46 3.26
N GLN A 143 -23.25 -2.32 3.29
CA GLN A 143 -23.45 -3.76 3.08
C GLN A 143 -24.22 -4.40 4.24
N SER A 144 -25.26 -5.19 3.93
CA SER A 144 -26.04 -5.91 4.94
C SER A 144 -25.20 -6.98 5.66
N THR A 145 -24.30 -7.65 4.92
CA THR A 145 -23.37 -8.62 5.48
C THR A 145 -22.20 -7.91 6.15
N ALA A 146 -22.05 -8.08 7.45
CA ALA A 146 -21.04 -7.38 8.24
C ALA A 146 -19.61 -7.58 7.73
N THR A 147 -19.26 -8.78 7.24
CA THR A 147 -17.94 -9.09 6.69
C THR A 147 -17.65 -8.45 5.35
N ASP A 148 -18.66 -7.94 4.65
CA ASP A 148 -18.51 -7.24 3.37
C ASP A 148 -18.34 -5.72 3.55
N ARG A 149 -18.56 -5.18 4.76
CA ARG A 149 -18.45 -3.75 5.06
C ARG A 149 -17.01 -3.24 4.98
N PHE A 150 -16.02 -4.09 5.18
CA PHE A 150 -14.66 -3.81 4.76
C PHE A 150 -13.96 -5.07 4.25
N LYS A 151 -13.08 -4.90 3.28
CA LYS A 151 -12.21 -5.91 2.71
C LYS A 151 -10.78 -5.41 2.75
N LEU A 152 -9.89 -6.21 3.34
CA LEU A 152 -8.46 -5.93 3.38
C LEU A 152 -7.75 -6.93 2.46
N TYR A 153 -6.91 -6.41 1.57
CA TYR A 153 -6.10 -7.24 0.69
C TYR A 153 -4.63 -6.93 0.89
N VAL A 154 -3.79 -7.95 0.80
CA VAL A 154 -2.34 -7.83 0.78
C VAL A 154 -1.80 -8.63 -0.40
N ASN A 155 -1.01 -7.98 -1.26
CA ASN A 155 -0.43 -8.57 -2.46
C ASN A 155 -1.47 -9.36 -3.29
N GLY A 156 -2.62 -8.72 -3.54
CA GLY A 156 -3.73 -9.29 -4.31
C GLY A 156 -4.61 -10.30 -3.57
N ASN A 157 -4.25 -10.75 -2.38
CA ASN A 157 -4.98 -11.77 -1.65
C ASN A 157 -5.91 -11.14 -0.61
N LEU A 158 -7.19 -11.54 -0.63
CA LEU A 158 -8.16 -11.15 0.41
C LEU A 158 -7.73 -11.76 1.76
N ILE A 159 -7.59 -10.93 2.77
CA ILE A 159 -7.37 -11.37 4.14
C ILE A 159 -8.70 -11.85 4.72
N THR A 160 -8.78 -13.12 5.01
CA THR A 160 -9.93 -13.77 5.66
C THR A 160 -9.63 -14.20 7.10
N ASP A 161 -8.34 -14.36 7.41
CA ASP A 161 -7.86 -14.79 8.71
C ASP A 161 -7.43 -13.59 9.56
N PHE A 162 -8.26 -13.28 10.55
CA PHE A 162 -8.06 -12.22 11.52
C PHE A 162 -7.90 -12.81 12.91
N ALA A 163 -6.88 -12.40 13.63
CA ALA A 163 -6.71 -12.73 15.05
C ALA A 163 -7.80 -12.05 15.91
N SER A 164 -8.26 -10.88 15.48
CA SER A 164 -9.46 -10.21 16.00
C SER A 164 -10.12 -9.45 14.86
N ARG A 165 -11.43 -9.63 14.68
CA ARG A 165 -12.18 -8.90 13.66
C ARG A 165 -13.44 -8.27 14.26
N ASN A 166 -13.51 -6.96 14.20
CA ASN A 166 -14.70 -6.17 14.51
C ASN A 166 -15.11 -5.40 13.26
N ASN A 167 -16.30 -5.65 12.76
CA ASN A 167 -16.81 -4.96 11.58
C ASN A 167 -17.54 -3.68 12.00
N PRO A 168 -17.48 -2.60 11.19
CA PRO A 168 -18.28 -1.40 11.43
C PRO A 168 -19.77 -1.73 11.39
N ALA A 169 -20.57 -0.90 12.06
CA ALA A 169 -22.04 -1.00 11.98
C ALA A 169 -22.51 -0.81 10.53
N GLU A 170 -23.70 -1.33 10.20
CA GLU A 170 -24.35 -1.02 8.94
C GLU A 170 -24.65 0.47 8.86
N ASP A 171 -24.48 1.04 7.68
CA ASP A 171 -24.64 2.47 7.41
C ASP A 171 -23.78 3.39 8.30
N PHE A 172 -22.71 2.84 8.89
CA PHE A 172 -21.80 3.66 9.69
C PHE A 172 -21.23 4.80 8.84
N ALA A 173 -21.53 6.03 9.24
CA ALA A 173 -21.05 7.23 8.57
C ALA A 173 -19.71 7.68 9.21
N MET A 174 -18.65 7.71 8.42
CA MET A 174 -17.35 8.22 8.85
C MET A 174 -17.39 9.76 8.88
N GLU A 175 -16.74 10.35 9.90
CA GLU A 175 -16.66 11.80 10.04
C GLU A 175 -15.95 12.44 8.84
N VAL A 176 -16.49 13.56 8.37
CA VAL A 176 -15.89 14.37 7.30
C VAL A 176 -15.64 15.82 7.72
N SER A 177 -16.37 16.32 8.76
CA SER A 177 -16.21 17.67 9.26
C SER A 177 -14.86 17.79 9.99
N SER A 178 -14.02 18.70 9.55
CA SER A 178 -12.65 18.89 10.06
C SER A 178 -11.74 17.67 9.95
N ALA A 179 -12.19 16.61 9.28
CA ALA A 179 -11.37 15.43 9.04
C ALA A 179 -10.33 15.71 7.94
N LYS A 180 -9.23 14.96 8.03
CA LYS A 180 -8.12 15.02 7.05
C LYS A 180 -7.76 13.63 6.57
N HIS A 181 -7.23 13.56 5.37
CA HIS A 181 -6.38 12.46 4.94
C HIS A 181 -4.97 12.68 5.45
N ARG A 182 -4.33 11.63 5.97
CA ARG A 182 -2.93 11.66 6.40
C ARG A 182 -2.23 10.38 5.99
N HIS A 183 -0.97 10.54 5.60
CA HIS A 183 -0.02 9.45 5.41
C HIS A 183 1.19 9.70 6.27
N GLY A 184 1.71 8.67 6.93
CA GLY A 184 2.94 8.72 7.70
C GLY A 184 2.78 9.11 9.15
N ALA A 185 1.70 9.79 9.57
CA ALA A 185 1.47 10.14 10.97
C ALA A 185 0.00 10.32 11.29
N TYR A 186 -0.31 10.28 12.57
CA TYR A 186 -1.65 10.44 13.13
C TYR A 186 -2.09 11.88 13.24
N ASN A 187 -1.17 12.76 13.58
CA ASN A 187 -1.35 14.19 13.70
C ASN A 187 -0.56 14.94 12.62
N ASP A 188 -0.87 16.21 12.45
CA ASP A 188 -0.22 17.05 11.44
C ASP A 188 1.22 17.45 11.85
N THR A 189 1.56 17.43 13.15
CA THR A 189 2.74 18.12 13.69
C THR A 189 3.60 17.32 14.68
N ASP A 190 3.09 16.24 15.28
CA ASP A 190 3.80 15.58 16.39
C ASP A 190 4.35 14.18 16.06
N GLY A 191 4.18 13.72 14.82
CA GLY A 191 4.70 12.42 14.36
C GLY A 191 4.19 11.21 15.13
N PHE A 192 3.17 11.35 15.97
CA PHE A 192 2.63 10.23 16.73
C PHE A 192 2.22 9.08 15.80
N ALA A 193 2.69 7.86 16.09
CA ALA A 193 2.56 6.68 15.24
C ALA A 193 3.21 6.88 13.84
N GLY A 194 4.34 7.57 13.79
CA GLY A 194 5.11 7.83 12.59
C GLY A 194 5.42 6.56 11.79
N TYR A 195 5.47 6.68 10.48
CA TYR A 195 5.83 5.59 9.59
C TYR A 195 7.31 5.70 9.21
N CYS A 196 8.06 4.60 9.42
CA CYS A 196 9.42 4.47 8.93
C CYS A 196 9.45 3.55 7.72
N GLY A 197 9.68 4.11 6.54
CA GLY A 197 9.70 3.31 5.34
C GLY A 197 9.36 4.08 4.07
N TYR A 198 8.95 3.35 3.06
CA TYR A 198 8.61 3.88 1.74
C TYR A 198 7.15 3.62 1.44
N ILE A 199 6.49 4.60 0.81
CA ILE A 199 5.16 4.46 0.23
C ILE A 199 5.19 4.84 -1.24
N ALA A 200 4.41 4.15 -2.07
CA ALA A 200 4.27 4.41 -3.50
C ALA A 200 2.84 4.14 -3.95
N GLU A 201 2.43 4.76 -5.05
CA GLU A 201 1.11 4.53 -5.67
C GLU A 201 -0.03 4.66 -4.65
N CYS A 202 -0.13 5.82 -3.99
CA CYS A 202 -1.17 6.04 -2.99
C CYS A 202 -2.46 6.54 -3.66
N HIS A 203 -3.42 5.65 -3.85
CA HIS A 203 -4.73 5.94 -4.43
C HIS A 203 -5.80 6.01 -3.34
N TYR A 204 -6.63 7.02 -3.37
CA TYR A 204 -7.88 7.07 -2.61
C TYR A 204 -9.05 7.23 -3.57
N ILE A 205 -9.94 6.27 -3.57
CA ILE A 205 -11.16 6.25 -4.40
C ILE A 205 -12.35 6.61 -3.53
N ASP A 206 -12.92 7.77 -3.79
CA ASP A 206 -14.09 8.26 -3.06
C ASP A 206 -15.38 7.65 -3.57
N GLY A 207 -16.25 7.22 -2.67
CA GLY A 207 -17.59 6.75 -2.97
C GLY A 207 -17.71 5.31 -3.48
N SER A 208 -16.60 4.54 -3.56
CA SER A 208 -16.61 3.18 -4.10
C SER A 208 -15.77 2.19 -3.33
N GLN A 209 -16.29 0.97 -3.15
CA GLN A 209 -15.52 -0.20 -2.71
C GLN A 209 -14.96 -0.91 -3.96
N VAL A 210 -13.71 -0.63 -4.31
CA VAL A 210 -13.04 -1.10 -5.53
C VAL A 210 -12.23 -2.36 -5.25
N ALA A 211 -12.21 -3.30 -6.18
CA ALA A 211 -11.43 -4.53 -6.05
C ALA A 211 -9.92 -4.25 -6.20
N GLN A 212 -9.09 -5.05 -5.53
CA GLN A 212 -7.64 -4.94 -5.59
C GLN A 212 -7.06 -5.15 -7.01
N THR A 213 -7.78 -5.89 -7.87
CA THR A 213 -7.37 -6.16 -9.26
C THR A 213 -7.42 -4.93 -10.17
N GLU A 214 -7.98 -3.81 -9.68
CA GLU A 214 -7.90 -2.52 -10.38
C GLU A 214 -6.56 -1.81 -10.19
N PHE A 215 -5.80 -2.17 -9.14
CA PHE A 215 -4.50 -1.56 -8.79
C PHE A 215 -3.32 -2.51 -8.99
N GLY A 216 -3.58 -3.77 -9.27
CA GLY A 216 -2.55 -4.78 -9.51
C GLY A 216 -3.09 -6.00 -10.20
N GLU A 217 -2.19 -6.85 -10.64
CA GLU A 217 -2.51 -8.11 -11.32
C GLU A 217 -1.47 -9.18 -11.00
N VAL A 218 -1.82 -10.43 -11.25
CA VAL A 218 -0.87 -11.55 -11.16
C VAL A 218 -0.12 -11.64 -12.49
N ASP A 219 1.20 -11.60 -12.42
CA ASP A 219 2.04 -11.87 -13.59
C ASP A 219 1.87 -13.33 -14.03
N SER A 220 1.51 -13.53 -15.30
CA SER A 220 1.18 -14.87 -15.83
C SER A 220 2.37 -15.83 -15.87
N ASP A 221 3.59 -15.29 -15.95
CA ASP A 221 4.79 -16.10 -16.12
C ASP A 221 5.43 -16.48 -14.78
N SER A 222 5.43 -15.53 -13.82
CA SER A 222 6.05 -15.72 -12.52
C SER A 222 5.08 -16.04 -11.39
N GLY A 223 3.78 -15.73 -11.57
CA GLY A 223 2.78 -15.81 -10.51
C GLY A 223 2.89 -14.73 -9.45
N ILE A 224 3.76 -13.74 -9.64
CA ILE A 224 3.99 -12.66 -8.68
C ILE A 224 2.92 -11.57 -8.85
N TRP A 225 2.42 -11.03 -7.75
CA TRP A 225 1.56 -9.87 -7.75
C TRP A 225 2.37 -8.62 -8.13
N LYS A 226 1.89 -7.86 -9.09
CA LYS A 226 2.56 -6.70 -9.66
C LYS A 226 1.62 -5.51 -9.76
N PRO A 227 2.14 -4.27 -9.77
CA PRO A 227 1.33 -3.08 -9.93
C PRO A 227 0.70 -3.00 -11.33
N LYS A 228 -0.41 -2.28 -11.38
CA LYS A 228 -1.19 -1.97 -12.60
C LYS A 228 -1.72 -0.56 -12.46
N ALA A 229 -1.69 0.21 -13.54
CA ALA A 229 -2.29 1.54 -13.58
C ALA A 229 -3.79 1.47 -13.28
N TYR A 230 -4.25 2.29 -12.35
CA TYR A 230 -5.67 2.47 -12.11
C TYR A 230 -6.30 3.28 -13.23
N ALA A 231 -7.37 2.76 -13.83
CA ALA A 231 -8.07 3.40 -14.95
C ALA A 231 -9.51 3.81 -14.60
N GLY A 232 -9.90 3.70 -13.33
CA GLY A 232 -11.24 4.05 -12.87
C GLY A 232 -11.36 5.53 -12.48
N SER A 233 -12.54 5.91 -11.99
CA SER A 233 -12.79 7.26 -11.47
C SER A 233 -12.37 7.35 -10.01
N TYR A 234 -11.72 8.45 -9.64
CA TYR A 234 -11.33 8.74 -8.25
C TYR A 234 -12.49 9.25 -7.39
N GLY A 235 -13.61 9.67 -8.00
CA GLY A 235 -14.71 10.32 -7.29
C GLY A 235 -14.40 11.77 -6.94
N THR A 236 -15.27 12.41 -6.15
CA THR A 236 -15.20 13.87 -5.91
C THR A 236 -14.05 14.25 -4.98
N GLY A 237 -13.79 13.46 -3.94
CA GLY A 237 -12.73 13.72 -2.96
C GLY A 237 -11.50 12.80 -3.13
N GLY A 238 -11.42 12.10 -4.26
CA GLY A 238 -10.35 11.14 -4.52
C GLY A 238 -9.02 11.76 -4.91
N TYR A 239 -7.93 10.98 -4.81
CA TYR A 239 -6.58 11.44 -5.18
C TYR A 239 -5.67 10.29 -5.57
N TYR A 240 -4.57 10.67 -6.22
CA TYR A 240 -3.45 9.80 -6.54
C TYR A 240 -2.12 10.52 -6.27
N LEU A 241 -1.26 9.90 -5.46
CA LEU A 241 0.10 10.37 -5.21
C LEU A 241 1.08 9.38 -5.86
N ASP A 242 1.73 9.82 -6.91
CA ASP A 242 2.76 9.09 -7.68
C ASP A 242 4.18 9.39 -7.21
N PHE A 243 4.35 10.52 -6.48
CA PHE A 243 5.64 11.02 -5.99
C PHE A 243 6.67 11.33 -7.11
N GLU A 244 6.22 11.58 -8.34
CA GLU A 244 7.11 11.89 -9.47
C GLU A 244 7.65 13.31 -9.44
N ALA A 245 6.87 14.26 -8.92
CA ALA A 245 7.24 15.67 -8.87
C ALA A 245 8.19 15.95 -7.69
N SER A 246 9.50 15.86 -7.87
CA SER A 246 10.49 16.09 -6.80
C SER A 246 10.41 17.49 -6.16
N GLY A 247 9.84 18.47 -6.84
CA GLY A 247 9.59 19.82 -6.31
C GLY A 247 8.33 19.93 -5.45
N ASP A 248 7.44 18.95 -5.53
CA ASP A 248 6.20 18.86 -4.75
C ASP A 248 5.76 17.40 -4.62
N LEU A 249 6.29 16.71 -3.62
CA LEU A 249 5.95 15.31 -3.33
C LEU A 249 4.52 15.12 -2.78
N GLY A 250 3.78 16.21 -2.56
CA GLY A 250 2.38 16.20 -2.19
C GLY A 250 1.43 16.43 -3.36
N ALA A 251 1.96 16.57 -4.58
CA ALA A 251 1.15 16.82 -5.76
C ALA A 251 0.14 15.68 -5.99
N ASN A 252 -1.12 16.06 -6.21
CA ASN A 252 -2.19 15.14 -6.58
C ASN A 252 -2.22 14.97 -8.10
N ALA A 253 -1.67 13.86 -8.58
CA ALA A 253 -1.56 13.59 -10.03
C ALA A 253 -2.91 13.36 -10.71
N GLU A 254 -3.89 12.82 -9.96
CA GLU A 254 -5.24 12.53 -10.46
C GLU A 254 -6.27 12.68 -9.33
N GLY A 255 -7.49 13.02 -9.67
CA GLY A 255 -8.61 13.13 -8.75
C GLY A 255 -9.16 14.56 -8.67
N ASP A 256 -9.28 15.12 -7.46
CA ASP A 256 -9.89 16.44 -7.23
C ASP A 256 -8.92 17.64 -7.43
N GLY A 257 -7.66 17.36 -7.73
CA GLY A 257 -6.62 18.38 -7.98
C GLY A 257 -6.18 19.17 -6.75
N VAL A 258 -6.48 18.67 -5.53
CA VAL A 258 -6.05 19.28 -4.27
C VAL A 258 -4.81 18.58 -3.77
N ASP A 259 -3.71 19.31 -3.65
CA ASP A 259 -2.42 18.77 -3.20
C ASP A 259 -2.39 18.56 -1.68
N PHE A 260 -1.44 17.73 -1.24
CA PHE A 260 -1.16 17.49 0.15
C PHE A 260 -0.16 18.54 0.69
N THR A 261 -0.38 18.96 1.92
CA THR A 261 0.61 19.71 2.68
C THR A 261 1.68 18.75 3.18
N LEU A 262 2.93 19.08 2.91
CA LEU A 262 4.10 18.33 3.37
C LEU A 262 4.54 18.86 4.73
N ASN A 263 4.83 17.97 5.67
CA ASN A 263 5.44 18.28 6.95
C ASN A 263 6.81 17.62 7.03
N ASN A 264 7.86 18.43 7.12
CA ASN A 264 9.28 18.03 7.17
C ASN A 264 9.76 17.16 5.99
N ILE A 265 9.02 17.10 4.90
CA ILE A 265 9.37 16.35 3.68
C ILE A 265 10.03 17.30 2.69
N ALA A 266 11.13 16.88 2.10
CA ALA A 266 11.92 17.59 1.11
C ALA A 266 12.13 16.75 -0.16
N ALA A 267 12.67 17.36 -1.22
CA ALA A 267 12.96 16.65 -2.46
C ALA A 267 13.93 15.44 -2.29
N ALA A 268 14.74 15.43 -1.23
CA ALA A 268 15.63 14.31 -0.92
C ALA A 268 14.92 13.04 -0.44
N ASP A 269 13.65 13.15 -0.05
CA ASP A 269 12.84 12.02 0.40
C ASP A 269 12.15 11.29 -0.76
N GLN A 270 12.28 11.81 -2.00
CA GLN A 270 11.96 11.04 -3.18
C GLN A 270 12.99 9.92 -3.37
N SER A 271 12.50 8.72 -3.63
CA SER A 271 13.34 7.54 -3.81
C SER A 271 12.98 6.78 -5.08
N THR A 272 13.98 6.11 -5.67
CA THR A 272 13.80 5.16 -6.77
C THR A 272 13.70 3.71 -6.30
N ASP A 273 13.72 3.45 -4.99
CA ASP A 273 13.35 2.15 -4.42
C ASP A 273 11.82 2.02 -4.49
N THR A 274 11.33 1.22 -5.42
CA THR A 274 9.90 1.06 -5.73
C THR A 274 9.55 -0.41 -5.87
N PRO A 275 8.27 -0.79 -5.89
CA PRO A 275 7.85 -2.17 -6.13
C PRO A 275 8.37 -2.77 -7.44
N THR A 276 8.60 -1.94 -8.46
CA THR A 276 9.13 -2.37 -9.76
C THR A 276 10.64 -2.21 -9.89
N ASN A 277 11.28 -1.52 -8.94
CA ASN A 277 12.70 -1.24 -8.91
C ASN A 277 13.27 -1.42 -7.49
N ASN A 278 13.01 -2.56 -6.88
CA ASN A 278 13.45 -2.88 -5.52
C ASN A 278 14.93 -3.28 -5.54
N PHE A 279 15.82 -2.30 -5.47
CA PHE A 279 17.25 -2.53 -5.34
C PHE A 279 17.63 -2.66 -3.86
N CYS A 280 18.37 -3.72 -3.54
CA CYS A 280 19.20 -3.73 -2.35
C CYS A 280 20.38 -2.78 -2.62
N THR A 281 20.28 -1.52 -2.22
CA THR A 281 21.44 -0.62 -2.19
C THR A 281 22.27 -0.99 -0.97
N LEU A 282 23.45 -1.55 -1.23
CA LEU A 282 24.49 -1.81 -0.23
C LEU A 282 25.17 -0.49 0.15
#